data_dc035be2c3b3c8228e451027583fed4b
#
_entry.id   dc035be2c3b3c8228e451027583fed4b
#
_cell.length_a   1.000
_cell.length_b   1.000
_cell.length_c   1.000
_cell.angle_alpha   90.00
_cell.angle_beta   90.00
_cell.angle_gamma   90.00
#
_symmetry.space_group_name_H-M   'P 1'
#
loop_
_entity.id
_entity.type
_entity.pdbx_description
1 polymer ?
#
loop_
_entity_poly.entity_id
_entity_poly.type
_entity_poly.pdbx_seq_one_letter_code
_entity_poly.pdbx_strand_id
1 'polypeptide(L)'
;VLFRSLFQVNIPSSAREMKSLRRIELSCKTQAQHRSIPITPVAFIEDALVTIDLLSTVPTATVVVKDAEGKVVYSSTEWNVDKVNIDLTGEQKGKYTLEIQLPTKVFSGEFELEN
;
A
#
# COMPACT_ATOMS: atom_id res chain seq x y z
N VAL A 1 -10.32 37.20 -9.90
CA VAL A 1 -10.14 36.96 -9.85
C VAL A 1 -10.01 36.48 -9.83
N LEU A 2 -10.00 36.44 -9.98
CA LEU A 2 -9.81 35.97 -10.07
C LEU A 2 -9.44 35.49 -9.85
N PHE A 3 -9.38 35.46 -9.83
CA PHE A 3 -8.94 35.00 -9.71
C PHE A 3 -8.67 34.34 -9.29
N ARG A 4 -8.77 34.12 -9.32
CA ARG A 4 -8.47 33.59 -8.98
C ARG A 4 -8.25 32.76 -8.90
N SER A 5 -8.45 32.69 -9.17
CA SER A 5 -8.17 31.90 -9.22
C SER A 5 -7.54 31.34 -9.43
N LEU A 6 -7.47 31.34 -9.93
CA LEU A 6 -6.78 31.00 -10.25
C LEU A 6 -5.96 30.67 -9.94
N PHE A 7 -5.71 30.74 -9.73
CA PHE A 7 -4.88 30.50 -9.52
C PHE A 7 -4.45 29.91 -8.93
N GLN A 8 -4.28 29.68 -8.89
CA GLN A 8 -4.03 29.00 -8.31
C GLN A 8 -3.67 28.09 -8.39
N VAL A 9 -3.53 28.12 -8.73
CA VAL A 9 -3.48 27.13 -8.89
C VAL A 9 -2.65 26.22 -9.25
N ASN A 10 -2.18 25.86 -9.56
CA ASN A 10 -1.47 25.14 -10.28
C ASN A 10 -0.20 24.63 -9.82
N ILE A 11 0.80 25.22 -9.57
CA ILE A 11 2.04 24.84 -9.08
C ILE A 11 2.01 24.02 -7.90
N PRO A 12 1.19 24.28 -6.99
CA PRO A 12 1.07 23.45 -5.80
C PRO A 12 0.68 22.04 -6.07
N SER A 13 0.25 21.72 -7.26
CA SER A 13 -0.18 20.36 -7.48
C SER A 13 0.95 19.37 -7.40
N SER A 14 2.16 19.71 -7.85
CA SER A 14 3.24 18.77 -7.68
C SER A 14 3.63 18.62 -6.23
N ALA A 15 3.60 19.68 -5.47
CA ALA A 15 3.90 19.58 -4.05
C ALA A 15 2.86 18.75 -3.34
N ARG A 16 1.60 18.85 -3.73
CA ARG A 16 0.56 18.05 -3.11
C ARG A 16 0.73 16.59 -3.44
N GLU A 17 1.15 16.28 -4.64
CA GLU A 17 1.39 14.90 -5.01
C GLU A 17 2.48 14.29 -4.15
N MET A 18 3.53 15.02 -3.90
CA MET A 18 4.59 14.52 -3.05
C MET A 18 4.14 14.33 -1.63
N LYS A 19 3.28 15.20 -1.14
CA LYS A 19 2.78 15.08 0.23
C LYS A 19 1.85 13.90 0.38
N SER A 20 1.10 13.55 -0.65
CA SER A 20 0.13 12.49 -0.52
C SER A 20 0.74 11.11 -0.71
N LEU A 21 1.94 11.02 -1.28
CA LEU A 21 2.60 9.73 -1.47
C LEU A 21 3.34 9.36 -0.20
N ARG A 22 2.94 8.28 0.43
CA ARG A 22 3.56 7.84 1.68
C ARG A 22 3.96 6.39 1.56
N ARG A 23 5.05 6.03 2.18
CA ARG A 23 5.52 4.66 2.18
C ARG A 23 4.86 3.89 3.32
N ILE A 24 4.46 2.66 3.02
CA ILE A 24 3.95 1.74 4.04
C ILE A 24 5.11 0.85 4.44
N GLU A 25 5.49 0.92 5.72
CA GLU A 25 6.61 0.11 6.21
C GLU A 25 6.13 -1.32 6.43
N LEU A 26 6.81 -2.25 5.81
CA LEU A 26 6.46 -3.66 5.89
C LEU A 26 7.52 -4.41 6.68
N SER A 27 7.08 -5.38 7.44
CA SER A 27 7.98 -6.26 8.15
C SER A 27 7.57 -7.70 7.90
N CYS A 28 8.53 -8.60 7.93
CA CYS A 28 8.27 -10.01 7.70
C CYS A 28 7.72 -10.63 8.98
N LYS A 29 6.54 -11.20 8.89
CA LYS A 29 5.91 -11.86 10.04
C LYS A 29 6.38 -13.29 10.17
N THR A 30 6.80 -13.90 9.08
CA THR A 30 7.27 -15.27 9.11
C THR A 30 8.67 -15.30 9.69
N GLN A 31 8.87 -16.13 10.70
CA GLN A 31 10.17 -16.23 11.33
C GLN A 31 11.17 -16.81 10.35
N ALA A 32 12.20 -16.06 10.06
CA ALA A 32 13.23 -16.53 9.14
C ALA A 32 14.20 -17.44 9.87
N GLN A 33 14.37 -18.62 9.32
CA GLN A 33 15.31 -19.55 9.88
C GLN A 33 16.65 -19.49 9.20
N HIS A 34 16.75 -18.77 8.13
CA HIS A 34 17.95 -18.78 7.32
C HIS A 34 18.76 -17.57 7.55
N ARG A 35 19.97 -17.63 7.13
CA ARG A 35 20.85 -16.49 7.20
C ARG A 35 20.55 -15.47 6.14
N SER A 36 19.92 -15.86 5.05
CA SER A 36 19.66 -14.91 3.99
C SER A 36 18.60 -13.93 4.42
N ILE A 37 18.76 -12.69 4.02
CA ILE A 37 17.83 -11.64 4.32
C ILE A 37 16.72 -11.67 3.29
N PRO A 38 15.46 -11.78 3.70
CA PRO A 38 14.38 -11.82 2.72
C PRO A 38 14.25 -10.47 2.01
N ILE A 39 13.87 -10.55 0.74
CA ILE A 39 13.57 -9.35 -0.02
C ILE A 39 12.21 -8.86 0.43
N THR A 40 12.17 -7.64 0.95
CA THR A 40 10.94 -7.06 1.46
C THR A 40 10.27 -6.28 0.35
N PRO A 41 9.01 -6.55 0.06
CA PRO A 41 8.29 -5.74 -0.93
C PRO A 41 8.22 -4.29 -0.50
N VAL A 42 7.98 -3.43 -1.45
CA VAL A 42 7.85 -2.00 -1.21
C VAL A 42 6.41 -1.62 -1.46
N ALA A 43 5.81 -0.90 -0.54
CA ALA A 43 4.43 -0.48 -0.67
C ALA A 43 4.30 1.00 -0.43
N PHE A 44 3.43 1.64 -1.19
CA PHE A 44 3.15 3.06 -1.08
C PHE A 44 1.65 3.27 -1.10
N ILE A 45 1.21 4.34 -0.47
CA ILE A 45 -0.17 4.77 -0.57
C ILE A 45 -0.19 6.22 -1.04
N GLU A 46 -1.04 6.47 -2.02
CA GLU A 46 -1.28 7.82 -2.50
C GLU A 46 -2.79 8.00 -2.57
N ASP A 47 -3.31 8.93 -1.78
CA ASP A 47 -4.75 9.08 -1.59
C ASP A 47 -5.32 7.75 -1.11
N ALA A 48 -6.14 7.09 -1.89
CA ALA A 48 -6.72 5.81 -1.52
C ALA A 48 -6.17 4.66 -2.34
N LEU A 49 -5.11 4.89 -3.09
CA LEU A 49 -4.52 3.86 -3.93
C LEU A 49 -3.27 3.32 -3.30
N VAL A 50 -3.25 2.02 -3.03
CA VAL A 50 -2.08 1.33 -2.48
C VAL A 50 -1.40 0.61 -3.63
N THR A 51 -0.10 0.81 -3.77
CA THR A 51 0.71 0.16 -4.79
C THR A 51 1.77 -0.67 -4.10
N ILE A 52 1.84 -1.94 -4.46
CA ILE A 52 2.81 -2.88 -3.89
C ILE A 52 3.72 -3.36 -5.01
N ASP A 53 5.02 -3.19 -4.81
CA ASP A 53 6.02 -3.71 -5.74
C ASP A 53 6.70 -4.88 -5.06
N LEU A 54 6.50 -6.07 -5.60
CA LEU A 54 7.05 -7.28 -5.01
C LEU A 54 8.52 -7.48 -5.36
N LEU A 55 9.05 -6.64 -6.24
CA LEU A 55 10.45 -6.61 -6.66
C LEU A 55 10.87 -7.83 -7.47
N SER A 56 10.00 -8.78 -7.65
CA SER A 56 10.23 -9.92 -8.52
C SER A 56 8.89 -10.58 -8.78
N THR A 57 8.80 -11.33 -9.85
CA THR A 57 7.57 -12.04 -10.17
C THR A 57 7.43 -13.23 -9.23
N VAL A 58 6.29 -13.35 -8.61
CA VAL A 58 6.01 -14.46 -7.69
C VAL A 58 4.88 -15.30 -8.26
N PRO A 59 4.88 -16.61 -7.96
CA PRO A 59 3.80 -17.48 -8.48
C PRO A 59 2.43 -17.09 -7.94
N THR A 60 2.34 -16.75 -6.67
CA THR A 60 1.08 -16.30 -6.08
C THR A 60 1.36 -15.25 -5.03
N ALA A 61 0.42 -14.32 -4.89
CA ALA A 61 0.48 -13.33 -3.83
C ALA A 61 -0.96 -13.03 -3.40
N THR A 62 -1.22 -13.15 -2.11
CA THR A 62 -2.51 -12.78 -1.56
C THR A 62 -2.32 -11.52 -0.75
N VAL A 63 -3.10 -10.50 -1.08
CA VAL A 63 -3.06 -9.24 -0.34
C VAL A 63 -4.36 -9.07 0.40
N VAL A 64 -4.26 -8.64 1.64
CA VAL A 64 -5.40 -8.47 2.52
C VAL A 64 -5.26 -7.12 3.19
N VAL A 65 -6.35 -6.37 3.24
CA VAL A 65 -6.38 -5.12 3.98
C VAL A 65 -7.44 -5.23 5.05
N LYS A 66 -7.07 -4.92 6.28
CA LYS A 66 -7.98 -4.98 7.42
C LYS A 66 -8.10 -3.61 8.05
N ASP A 67 -9.26 -3.32 8.57
CA ASP A 67 -9.47 -2.04 9.25
C ASP A 67 -8.95 -2.13 10.69
N ALA A 68 -9.16 -1.08 11.47
CA ALA A 68 -8.64 -1.00 12.83
C ALA A 68 -9.26 -2.05 13.75
N GLU A 69 -10.39 -2.59 13.36
CA GLU A 69 -11.05 -3.62 14.17
C GLU A 69 -10.69 -5.03 13.70
N GLY A 70 -9.85 -5.14 12.71
CA GLY A 70 -9.45 -6.45 12.20
C GLY A 70 -10.35 -7.00 11.12
N LYS A 71 -11.31 -6.21 10.66
CA LYS A 71 -12.24 -6.67 9.64
C LYS A 71 -11.59 -6.53 8.27
N VAL A 72 -11.71 -7.56 7.45
CA VAL A 72 -11.14 -7.54 6.10
C VAL A 72 -12.01 -6.63 5.23
N VAL A 73 -11.38 -5.60 4.67
CA VAL A 73 -12.06 -4.69 3.76
C VAL A 73 -11.65 -4.93 2.31
N TYR A 74 -10.57 -5.66 2.10
CA TYR A 74 -10.12 -6.00 0.76
C TYR A 74 -9.29 -7.27 0.84
N SER A 75 -9.48 -8.14 -0.14
CA SER A 75 -8.68 -9.36 -0.24
C SER A 75 -8.62 -9.78 -1.70
N SER A 76 -7.44 -10.15 -2.17
CA SER A 76 -7.26 -10.58 -3.54
C SER A 76 -6.08 -11.51 -3.64
N THR A 77 -6.17 -12.51 -4.50
CA THR A 77 -5.07 -13.41 -4.79
C THR A 77 -4.71 -13.23 -6.27
N GLU A 78 -3.42 -13.00 -6.51
CA GLU A 78 -2.91 -12.78 -7.86
C GLU A 78 -1.87 -13.84 -8.19
N TRP A 79 -1.78 -14.20 -9.46
CA TRP A 79 -0.84 -15.22 -9.92
C TRP A 79 0.15 -14.61 -10.89
N ASN A 80 1.40 -15.05 -10.82
CA ASN A 80 2.47 -14.59 -11.71
C ASN A 80 2.53 -13.08 -11.73
N VAL A 81 2.68 -12.50 -10.57
CA VAL A 81 2.52 -11.06 -10.39
C VAL A 81 3.78 -10.48 -9.78
N ASP A 82 4.11 -9.26 -10.18
CA ASP A 82 5.23 -8.52 -9.55
C ASP A 82 4.75 -7.21 -8.94
N LYS A 83 3.55 -6.76 -9.27
CA LYS A 83 2.99 -5.53 -8.71
C LYS A 83 1.51 -5.72 -8.47
N VAL A 84 1.03 -5.13 -7.40
CA VAL A 84 -0.39 -5.19 -7.05
C VAL A 84 -0.86 -3.79 -6.72
N ASN A 85 -2.03 -3.43 -7.23
CA ASN A 85 -2.66 -2.15 -6.91
C ASN A 85 -3.97 -2.41 -6.20
N ILE A 86 -4.21 -1.66 -5.14
CA ILE A 86 -5.41 -1.80 -4.34
C ILE A 86 -6.08 -0.44 -4.26
N ASP A 87 -7.32 -0.36 -4.69
CA ASP A 87 -8.08 0.88 -4.68
C ASP A 87 -9.01 0.85 -3.48
N LEU A 88 -8.75 1.71 -2.51
CA LEU A 88 -9.53 1.80 -1.30
C LEU A 88 -10.46 3.01 -1.32
N THR A 89 -10.75 3.53 -2.49
CA THR A 89 -11.69 4.65 -2.62
C THR A 89 -13.04 4.24 -2.03
N GLY A 90 -13.59 5.09 -1.20
CA GLY A 90 -14.86 4.79 -0.56
C GLY A 90 -14.75 4.18 0.82
N GLU A 91 -13.57 3.73 1.19
CA GLU A 91 -13.39 3.23 2.55
C GLU A 91 -13.22 4.40 3.51
N GLN A 92 -13.59 4.18 4.74
CA GLN A 92 -13.53 5.24 5.75
C GLN A 92 -12.07 5.53 6.09
N LYS A 93 -11.79 6.78 6.39
CA LYS A 93 -10.44 7.12 6.81
C LYS A 93 -10.15 6.49 8.17
N GLY A 94 -8.90 6.19 8.40
CA GLY A 94 -8.49 5.58 9.65
C GLY A 94 -7.29 4.70 9.44
N LYS A 95 -7.01 3.89 10.44
CA LYS A 95 -5.84 3.03 10.44
C LYS A 95 -6.19 1.67 9.85
N TYR A 96 -5.32 1.20 8.98
CA TYR A 96 -5.51 -0.08 8.29
C TYR A 96 -4.23 -0.89 8.37
N THR A 97 -4.37 -2.20 8.21
CA THR A 97 -3.24 -3.11 8.15
C THR A 97 -3.22 -3.77 6.78
N LEU A 98 -2.05 -3.73 6.15
CA LEU A 98 -1.82 -4.40 4.88
C LEU A 98 -1.06 -5.68 5.15
N GLU A 99 -1.54 -6.79 4.62
CA GLU A 99 -0.86 -8.07 4.75
C GLU A 99 -0.61 -8.63 3.35
N ILE A 100 0.62 -9.08 3.10
CA ILE A 100 1.01 -9.67 1.84
C ILE A 100 1.47 -11.08 2.11
N GLN A 101 0.74 -12.05 1.60
CA GLN A 101 1.02 -13.47 1.83
C GLN A 101 1.65 -14.04 0.56
N LEU A 102 2.91 -14.37 0.63
CA LEU A 102 3.63 -15.02 -0.45
C LEU A 102 3.78 -16.49 -0.11
N PRO A 103 4.21 -17.33 -1.07
CA PRO A 103 4.25 -18.77 -0.79
C PRO A 103 5.07 -19.15 0.42
N THR A 104 6.15 -18.42 0.72
CA THR A 104 7.01 -18.79 1.84
C THR A 104 7.13 -17.71 2.90
N LYS A 105 6.53 -16.55 2.69
CA LYS A 105 6.70 -15.43 3.62
C LYS A 105 5.43 -14.62 3.71
N VAL A 106 5.25 -13.97 4.84
CA VAL A 106 4.13 -13.07 5.06
C VAL A 106 4.69 -11.74 5.56
N PHE A 107 4.28 -10.66 4.91
CA PHE A 107 4.68 -9.32 5.31
C PHE A 107 3.46 -8.56 5.79
N SER A 108 3.68 -7.64 6.70
CA SER A 108 2.59 -6.86 7.26
C SER A 108 3.05 -5.45 7.56
N GLY A 109 2.17 -4.51 7.39
CA GLY A 109 2.46 -3.12 7.73
C GLY A 109 1.17 -2.37 7.99
N GLU A 110 1.29 -1.27 8.69
CA GLU A 110 0.15 -0.42 9.01
C GLU A 110 0.25 0.87 8.23
N PHE A 111 -0.88 1.40 7.87
CA PHE A 111 -0.93 2.68 7.19
C PHE A 111 -2.21 3.39 7.57
N GLU A 112 -2.23 4.67 7.30
CA GLU A 112 -3.38 5.49 7.58
C GLU A 112 -4.03 5.93 6.29
N LEU A 113 -5.33 5.73 6.18
CA LEU A 113 -6.09 6.18 5.02
C LEU A 113 -6.67 7.55 5.35
N GLU A 114 -6.29 8.53 4.56
CA GLU A 114 -6.76 9.89 4.73
C GLU A 114 -7.54 10.29 3.50
N ASN A 115 -8.67 10.84 3.68
CA ASN A 115 -9.48 11.27 2.55
C ASN A 115 -9.59 12.76 2.50
#